data_2c393141d66da66a8e847f89bffc81ea
#
_entry.id   2c393141d66da66a8e847f89bffc81ea
#
_cell.length_a   1.000
_cell.length_b   1.000
_cell.length_c   1.000
_cell.angle_alpha   90.00
_cell.angle_beta   90.00
_cell.angle_gamma   90.00
#
_symmetry.space_group_name_H-M   'P 1'
#
loop_
_entity.id
_entity.type
_entity.pdbx_description
1 polymer ?
#
loop_
_entity_poly.entity_id
_entity_poly.type
_entity_poly.pdbx_seq_one_letter_code
_entity_poly.pdbx_strand_id
1 'polypeptide(L)'
;MAHWGMEDVQACFGDTADLNTRQITVGGQRLGLLFLDGLTSGGDIAEQVLKPLMETVTPGSIQEVLTQAERARVYCAVAERTQDPAQTADKLLHGYCAVIFPGTDTALCFETKTSARRGPSAPESENTVKGAKDAFTETMRINTSLLRRHLRTAQLRFSQKTVGLRTKTAVTVCYLADLTAPELVRRMEKRLENIDIDGMLTPASVEEYVTGSRRTAFPLLQY
;
A
#
# COMPACT_ATOMS: atom_id res chain seq x y z
N MET A 1 22.66 19.81 7.49
CA MET A 1 21.44 19.49 6.72
C MET A 1 20.72 18.38 7.45
N ALA A 2 19.41 18.44 7.59
CA ALA A 2 18.66 17.32 8.19
C ALA A 2 18.70 16.12 7.25
N HIS A 3 19.08 14.97 7.77
CA HIS A 3 19.04 13.71 7.01
C HIS A 3 17.57 13.25 6.89
N TRP A 4 17.20 12.77 5.71
CA TRP A 4 15.87 12.19 5.52
C TRP A 4 15.80 10.74 6.03
N GLY A 5 14.62 10.30 6.32
CA GLY A 5 14.36 8.98 6.90
C GLY A 5 13.05 8.36 6.43
N MET A 6 12.61 7.37 7.18
CA MET A 6 11.37 6.63 6.91
C MET A 6 10.14 7.56 6.90
N GLU A 7 10.11 8.55 7.81
CA GLU A 7 8.99 9.50 7.95
C GLU A 7 8.83 10.39 6.72
N ASP A 8 9.93 10.76 6.06
CA ASP A 8 9.89 11.58 4.84
C ASP A 8 9.29 10.81 3.66
N VAL A 9 9.60 9.52 3.53
CA VAL A 9 8.98 8.65 2.52
C VAL A 9 7.51 8.42 2.86
N GLN A 10 7.16 8.20 4.13
CA GLN A 10 5.78 8.10 4.58
C GLN A 10 4.98 9.37 4.26
N ALA A 11 5.59 10.56 4.44
CA ALA A 11 4.95 11.83 4.14
C ALA A 11 4.54 11.96 2.66
N CYS A 12 5.28 11.35 1.72
CA CYS A 12 4.88 11.30 0.31
C CYS A 12 3.53 10.60 0.12
N PHE A 13 3.28 9.54 0.89
CA PHE A 13 2.03 8.78 0.83
C PHE A 13 0.95 9.32 1.76
N GLY A 14 1.30 10.09 2.81
CA GLY A 14 0.43 10.48 3.91
C GLY A 14 -0.20 9.27 4.61
N ASP A 15 -1.37 9.46 5.18
CA ASP A 15 -2.10 8.37 5.86
C ASP A 15 -2.82 7.50 4.82
N THR A 16 -2.30 6.29 4.60
CA THR A 16 -2.89 5.29 3.70
C THR A 16 -2.69 3.89 4.26
N ALA A 17 -3.76 3.09 4.24
CA ALA A 17 -3.80 1.77 4.87
C ALA A 17 -2.92 0.70 4.20
N ASP A 18 -2.49 0.92 2.96
CA ASP A 18 -1.70 -0.05 2.19
C ASP A 18 -0.17 0.15 2.30
N LEU A 19 0.30 1.25 2.92
CA LEU A 19 1.72 1.45 3.18
C LEU A 19 2.11 0.75 4.48
N ASN A 20 2.93 -0.26 4.36
CA ASN A 20 3.51 -0.96 5.51
C ASN A 20 4.88 -0.39 5.83
N THR A 21 5.07 -0.07 7.11
CA THR A 21 6.33 0.43 7.65
C THR A 21 6.74 -0.39 8.87
N ARG A 22 7.99 -0.77 8.93
CA ARG A 22 8.54 -1.57 10.02
C ARG A 22 9.97 -1.18 10.31
N GLN A 23 10.35 -1.16 11.58
CA GLN A 23 11.75 -1.10 11.98
C GLN A 23 12.33 -2.52 12.04
N ILE A 24 13.51 -2.70 11.48
CA ILE A 24 14.28 -3.94 11.50
C ILE A 24 15.68 -3.67 12.06
N THR A 25 16.33 -4.68 12.61
CA THR A 25 17.71 -4.57 13.11
C THR A 25 18.60 -5.45 12.25
N VAL A 26 19.58 -4.84 11.58
CA VAL A 26 20.55 -5.52 10.72
C VAL A 26 21.95 -5.02 11.10
N GLY A 27 22.90 -5.91 11.36
CA GLY A 27 24.25 -5.55 11.77
C GLY A 27 24.32 -4.65 13.01
N GLY A 28 23.35 -4.78 13.94
CA GLY A 28 23.25 -3.94 15.15
C GLY A 28 22.63 -2.55 14.90
N GLN A 29 22.33 -2.18 13.65
CA GLN A 29 21.75 -0.90 13.29
C GLN A 29 20.22 -1.02 13.08
N ARG A 30 19.48 0.02 13.48
CA ARG A 30 18.03 0.12 13.23
C ARG A 30 17.78 0.71 11.85
N LEU A 31 17.14 -0.06 10.98
CA LEU A 31 16.80 0.33 9.61
C LEU A 31 15.28 0.42 9.47
N GLY A 32 14.82 1.26 8.53
CA GLY A 32 13.40 1.33 8.16
C GLY A 32 13.12 0.41 6.97
N LEU A 33 12.09 -0.43 7.07
CA LEU A 33 11.55 -1.22 5.96
C LEU A 33 10.20 -0.66 5.55
N LEU A 34 10.03 -0.36 4.26
CA LEU A 34 8.76 0.11 3.70
C LEU A 34 8.38 -0.71 2.48
N PHE A 35 7.09 -0.98 2.33
CA PHE A 35 6.53 -1.61 1.14
C PHE A 35 5.02 -1.36 1.03
N LEU A 36 4.49 -1.44 -0.20
CA LEU A 36 3.06 -1.34 -0.46
C LEU A 36 2.41 -2.72 -0.49
N ASP A 37 1.38 -2.90 0.33
CA ASP A 37 0.63 -4.15 0.39
C ASP A 37 -0.07 -4.44 -0.95
N GLY A 38 -0.06 -5.71 -1.34
CA GLY A 38 -0.64 -6.14 -2.62
C GLY A 38 0.23 -5.87 -3.86
N LEU A 39 1.18 -4.92 -3.84
CA LEU A 39 2.17 -4.76 -4.91
C LEU A 39 3.40 -5.63 -4.69
N THR A 40 3.72 -5.93 -3.44
CA THR A 40 4.87 -6.73 -3.03
C THR A 40 4.43 -8.03 -2.36
N SER A 41 5.28 -9.04 -2.42
CA SER A 41 5.12 -10.31 -1.71
C SER A 41 5.86 -10.26 -0.38
N GLY A 42 5.13 -10.35 0.75
CA GLY A 42 5.76 -10.41 2.08
C GLY A 42 6.67 -11.63 2.26
N GLY A 43 6.33 -12.76 1.62
CA GLY A 43 7.19 -13.94 1.59
C GLY A 43 8.50 -13.68 0.85
N ASP A 44 8.44 -13.03 -0.31
CA ASP A 44 9.63 -12.70 -1.10
C ASP A 44 10.51 -11.67 -0.36
N ILE A 45 9.90 -10.67 0.30
CA ILE A 45 10.62 -9.73 1.16
C ILE A 45 11.36 -10.50 2.27
N ALA A 46 10.71 -11.42 2.95
CA ALA A 46 11.30 -12.17 4.05
C ALA A 46 12.46 -13.06 3.57
N GLU A 47 12.26 -13.86 2.52
CA GLU A 47 13.24 -14.85 2.07
C GLU A 47 14.34 -14.24 1.20
N GLN A 48 14.02 -13.29 0.33
CA GLN A 48 14.96 -12.78 -0.67
C GLN A 48 15.69 -11.51 -0.22
N VAL A 49 15.15 -10.77 0.76
CA VAL A 49 15.72 -9.50 1.24
C VAL A 49 16.13 -9.59 2.70
N LEU A 50 15.19 -9.86 3.61
CA LEU A 50 15.49 -9.79 5.04
C LEU A 50 16.44 -10.88 5.49
N LYS A 51 16.18 -12.12 5.10
CA LYS A 51 17.01 -13.26 5.49
C LYS A 51 18.47 -13.10 5.04
N PRO A 52 18.77 -12.82 3.76
CA PRO A 52 20.15 -12.56 3.33
C PRO A 52 20.81 -11.38 4.06
N LEU A 53 20.09 -10.29 4.29
CA LEU A 53 20.63 -9.15 5.03
C LEU A 53 21.00 -9.53 6.47
N MET A 54 20.16 -10.30 7.14
CA MET A 54 20.42 -10.75 8.52
C MET A 54 21.53 -11.79 8.63
N GLU A 55 21.71 -12.63 7.61
CA GLU A 55 22.73 -13.69 7.60
C GLU A 55 24.10 -13.19 7.15
N THR A 56 24.17 -12.20 6.28
CA THR A 56 25.45 -11.77 5.65
C THR A 56 26.02 -10.49 6.22
N VAL A 57 25.21 -9.62 6.79
CA VAL A 57 25.66 -8.32 7.32
C VAL A 57 26.12 -8.47 8.75
N THR A 58 27.41 -8.18 8.98
CA THR A 58 28.01 -8.21 10.31
C THR A 58 27.79 -6.90 11.07
N PRO A 59 27.87 -6.89 12.41
CA PRO A 59 27.75 -5.68 13.22
C PRO A 59 28.81 -4.63 12.83
N GLY A 60 28.36 -3.37 12.71
CA GLY A 60 29.22 -2.26 12.32
C GLY A 60 28.52 -0.90 12.41
N SER A 61 29.20 0.15 11.98
CA SER A 61 28.61 1.47 11.79
C SER A 61 27.55 1.43 10.68
N ILE A 62 26.64 2.41 10.68
CA ILE A 62 25.59 2.47 9.66
C ILE A 62 26.13 2.47 8.24
N GLN A 63 27.28 3.12 8.02
CA GLN A 63 27.94 3.17 6.71
C GLN A 63 28.55 1.81 6.30
N GLU A 64 29.10 1.07 7.26
CA GLU A 64 29.62 -0.29 7.03
C GLU A 64 28.45 -1.24 6.74
N VAL A 65 27.36 -1.15 7.51
CA VAL A 65 26.15 -1.94 7.27
C VAL A 65 25.56 -1.64 5.89
N LEU A 66 25.47 -0.37 5.48
CA LEU A 66 25.03 0.01 4.14
C LEU A 66 25.94 -0.62 3.06
N THR A 67 27.25 -0.48 3.20
CA THR A 67 28.22 -1.03 2.23
C THR A 67 28.13 -2.55 2.15
N GLN A 68 27.93 -3.22 3.27
CA GLN A 68 27.75 -4.68 3.31
C GLN A 68 26.41 -5.07 2.67
N ALA A 69 25.30 -4.34 2.95
CA ALA A 69 24.00 -4.58 2.37
C ALA A 69 24.00 -4.39 0.84
N GLU A 70 24.73 -3.39 0.32
CA GLU A 70 24.91 -3.19 -1.13
C GLU A 70 25.70 -4.35 -1.78
N ARG A 71 26.65 -4.93 -1.05
CA ARG A 71 27.48 -6.05 -1.52
C ARG A 71 26.87 -7.42 -1.17
N ALA A 72 25.92 -7.44 -0.25
CA ALA A 72 25.26 -8.67 0.17
C ALA A 72 24.67 -9.34 -1.08
N ARG A 73 24.84 -10.65 -1.17
CA ARG A 73 24.16 -11.47 -2.16
C ARG A 73 22.68 -11.58 -1.78
N VAL A 74 21.97 -10.45 -1.94
CA VAL A 74 20.53 -10.44 -1.85
C VAL A 74 20.01 -11.21 -3.06
N TYR A 75 19.19 -12.21 -2.86
CA TYR A 75 18.66 -13.05 -3.94
C TYR A 75 17.68 -12.30 -4.87
N CYS A 76 17.43 -11.02 -4.62
CA CYS A 76 16.73 -10.15 -5.55
C CYS A 76 17.62 -9.81 -6.74
N ALA A 77 17.14 -10.09 -7.95
CA ALA A 77 17.86 -9.83 -9.19
C ALA A 77 18.07 -8.33 -9.45
N VAL A 78 17.23 -7.47 -8.90
CA VAL A 78 17.28 -6.02 -9.09
C VAL A 78 17.27 -5.32 -7.73
N ALA A 79 18.36 -4.64 -7.43
CA ALA A 79 18.48 -3.74 -6.28
C ALA A 79 18.93 -2.37 -6.78
N GLU A 80 18.25 -1.32 -6.37
CA GLU A 80 18.54 0.04 -6.77
C GLU A 80 18.74 0.93 -5.54
N ARG A 81 19.71 1.83 -5.63
CA ARG A 81 19.96 2.84 -4.60
C ARG A 81 19.20 4.11 -4.92
N THR A 82 18.51 4.67 -3.92
CA THR A 82 17.86 5.97 -4.00
C THR A 82 18.44 6.90 -2.93
N GLN A 83 18.47 8.21 -3.21
CA GLN A 83 19.00 9.24 -2.32
C GLN A 83 17.98 10.36 -2.04
N ASP A 84 16.74 10.11 -2.39
CA ASP A 84 15.64 11.05 -2.27
C ASP A 84 14.34 10.33 -1.88
N PRO A 85 13.54 10.86 -0.93
CA PRO A 85 12.28 10.27 -0.52
C PRO A 85 11.28 10.08 -1.67
N ALA A 86 11.19 11.03 -2.61
CA ALA A 86 10.26 10.95 -3.73
C ALA A 86 10.65 9.83 -4.71
N GLN A 87 11.94 9.67 -5.00
CA GLN A 87 12.44 8.53 -5.79
C GLN A 87 12.15 7.20 -5.10
N THR A 88 12.35 7.15 -3.78
CA THR A 88 12.05 5.94 -2.99
C THR A 88 10.56 5.62 -3.06
N ALA A 89 9.68 6.63 -2.91
CA ALA A 89 8.24 6.48 -3.04
C ALA A 89 7.83 5.98 -4.43
N ASP A 90 8.47 6.48 -5.49
CA ASP A 90 8.23 5.99 -6.86
C ASP A 90 8.58 4.50 -7.00
N LYS A 91 9.72 4.05 -6.44
CA LYS A 91 10.07 2.63 -6.44
C LYS A 91 9.03 1.77 -5.71
N LEU A 92 8.52 2.22 -4.55
CA LEU A 92 7.46 1.51 -3.84
C LEU A 92 6.21 1.34 -4.71
N LEU A 93 5.81 2.38 -5.49
CA LEU A 93 4.69 2.32 -6.44
C LEU A 93 4.91 1.34 -7.59
N HIS A 94 6.16 0.99 -7.87
CA HIS A 94 6.54 -0.01 -8.86
C HIS A 94 6.71 -1.44 -8.29
N GLY A 95 6.37 -1.66 -7.01
CA GLY A 95 6.40 -2.98 -6.38
C GLY A 95 7.77 -3.37 -5.83
N TYR A 96 8.57 -2.38 -5.46
CA TYR A 96 9.79 -2.59 -4.69
C TYR A 96 9.48 -2.54 -3.18
N CYS A 97 10.30 -3.17 -2.37
CA CYS A 97 10.45 -2.82 -0.97
C CYS A 97 11.69 -1.96 -0.79
N ALA A 98 11.65 -1.03 0.15
CA ALA A 98 12.77 -0.13 0.46
C ALA A 98 13.31 -0.37 1.86
N VAL A 99 14.63 -0.48 1.98
CA VAL A 99 15.35 -0.50 3.25
C VAL A 99 16.08 0.83 3.40
N ILE A 100 15.69 1.63 4.40
CA ILE A 100 16.24 2.97 4.64
C ILE A 100 17.31 2.90 5.71
N PHE A 101 18.45 3.56 5.43
CA PHE A 101 19.60 3.66 6.33
C PHE A 101 19.64 5.05 6.97
N PRO A 102 19.21 5.21 8.21
CA PRO A 102 19.10 6.51 8.87
C PRO A 102 20.46 7.23 8.93
N GLY A 103 20.45 8.54 8.63
CA GLY A 103 21.66 9.36 8.69
C GLY A 103 22.60 9.20 7.48
N THR A 104 22.22 8.43 6.45
CA THR A 104 23.04 8.24 5.23
C THR A 104 22.39 8.84 3.98
N ASP A 105 21.18 9.38 4.09
CA ASP A 105 20.35 9.84 2.97
C ASP A 105 20.27 8.79 1.84
N THR A 106 20.13 7.52 2.24
CA THR A 106 20.14 6.41 1.29
C THR A 106 19.08 5.37 1.65
N ALA A 107 18.38 4.90 0.63
CA ALA A 107 17.58 3.68 0.69
C ALA A 107 18.05 2.69 -0.38
N LEU A 108 17.98 1.40 -0.06
CA LEU A 108 18.13 0.30 -1.01
C LEU A 108 16.74 -0.24 -1.33
N CYS A 109 16.37 -0.20 -2.60
CA CYS A 109 15.09 -0.64 -3.12
C CYS A 109 15.27 -1.99 -3.84
N PHE A 110 14.55 -3.01 -3.40
CA PHE A 110 14.61 -4.38 -3.92
C PHE A 110 13.32 -4.72 -4.65
N GLU A 111 13.40 -5.24 -5.86
CA GLU A 111 12.23 -5.64 -6.63
C GLU A 111 11.62 -6.91 -6.03
N THR A 112 10.47 -6.76 -5.38
CA THR A 112 9.71 -7.85 -4.73
C THR A 112 8.28 -7.91 -5.24
N LYS A 113 8.11 -7.59 -6.54
CA LYS A 113 6.81 -7.58 -7.20
C LYS A 113 6.07 -8.89 -7.00
N THR A 114 4.84 -8.79 -6.54
CA THR A 114 3.92 -9.91 -6.59
C THR A 114 3.65 -10.23 -8.06
N SER A 115 4.18 -11.35 -8.56
CA SER A 115 3.65 -11.93 -9.79
C SER A 115 2.21 -12.34 -9.48
N ALA A 116 1.24 -11.67 -10.12
CA ALA A 116 -0.16 -12.07 -9.99
C ALA A 116 -0.30 -13.50 -10.56
N ARG A 117 -0.15 -14.51 -9.69
CA ARG A 117 -0.30 -15.93 -10.06
C ARG A 117 -1.73 -16.29 -10.47
N ARG A 118 -2.70 -15.42 -10.20
CA ARG A 118 -4.03 -15.41 -10.82
C ARG A 118 -4.38 -13.95 -11.07
N GLY A 119 -4.41 -13.57 -12.34
CA GLY A 119 -4.98 -12.29 -12.74
C GLY A 119 -6.43 -12.18 -12.29
N PRO A 120 -6.93 -10.96 -12.07
CA PRO A 120 -8.36 -10.72 -11.92
C PRO A 120 -9.07 -11.46 -13.05
N SER A 121 -10.10 -12.24 -12.75
CA SER A 121 -10.92 -12.89 -13.76
C SER A 121 -11.70 -11.82 -14.55
N ALA A 122 -12.05 -12.13 -15.78
CA ALA A 122 -12.94 -11.27 -16.54
C ALA A 122 -14.27 -11.10 -15.78
N PRO A 123 -14.90 -9.91 -15.80
CA PRO A 123 -16.19 -9.71 -15.17
C PRO A 123 -17.23 -10.68 -15.75
N GLU A 124 -17.96 -11.37 -14.88
CA GLU A 124 -19.00 -12.31 -15.30
C GLU A 124 -20.25 -11.60 -15.81
N SER A 125 -20.51 -10.39 -15.31
CA SER A 125 -21.74 -9.63 -15.57
C SER A 125 -21.63 -8.62 -16.73
N GLU A 126 -20.44 -8.06 -16.99
CA GLU A 126 -20.23 -7.07 -18.07
C GLU A 126 -18.91 -7.35 -18.81
N ASN A 127 -19.03 -8.04 -19.95
CA ASN A 127 -17.87 -8.28 -20.82
C ASN A 127 -17.49 -7.01 -21.58
N THR A 128 -16.35 -6.40 -21.22
CA THR A 128 -15.75 -5.35 -22.03
C THR A 128 -15.25 -5.93 -23.36
N VAL A 129 -15.79 -5.44 -24.46
CA VAL A 129 -15.38 -5.86 -25.81
C VAL A 129 -13.99 -5.33 -26.16
N LYS A 130 -13.61 -4.16 -25.63
CA LYS A 130 -12.28 -3.55 -25.76
C LYS A 130 -11.90 -2.91 -24.41
N GLY A 131 -10.82 -3.38 -23.76
CA GLY A 131 -10.31 -2.83 -22.51
C GLY A 131 -9.69 -3.88 -21.59
N ALA A 132 -9.23 -3.45 -20.41
CA ALA A 132 -8.75 -4.34 -19.37
C ALA A 132 -9.88 -5.28 -18.93
N LYS A 133 -9.57 -6.58 -18.82
CA LYS A 133 -10.52 -7.61 -18.38
C LYS A 133 -10.31 -7.97 -16.91
N ASP A 134 -9.96 -6.98 -16.11
CA ASP A 134 -9.72 -7.12 -14.70
C ASP A 134 -10.89 -6.53 -13.90
N ALA A 135 -11.50 -7.33 -13.05
CA ALA A 135 -12.60 -6.97 -12.18
C ALA A 135 -12.19 -7.09 -10.70
N PHE A 136 -12.93 -6.43 -9.84
CA PHE A 136 -12.80 -6.61 -8.40
C PHE A 136 -13.18 -8.04 -8.00
N THR A 137 -12.51 -8.51 -6.96
CA THR A 137 -12.73 -9.82 -6.35
C THR A 137 -13.26 -9.65 -4.93
N GLU A 138 -13.56 -10.75 -4.26
CA GLU A 138 -13.99 -10.74 -2.84
C GLU A 138 -12.88 -10.31 -1.89
N THR A 139 -11.63 -10.28 -2.36
CA THR A 139 -10.47 -9.97 -1.51
C THR A 139 -10.08 -8.50 -1.60
N MET A 140 -10.30 -7.74 -0.55
CA MET A 140 -9.98 -6.31 -0.45
C MET A 140 -8.53 -5.99 -0.92
N ARG A 141 -7.57 -6.78 -0.44
CA ARG A 141 -6.15 -6.62 -0.79
C ARG A 141 -5.88 -6.72 -2.29
N ILE A 142 -6.57 -7.61 -3.00
CA ILE A 142 -6.45 -7.75 -4.46
C ILE A 142 -7.02 -6.50 -5.12
N ASN A 143 -8.17 -6.02 -4.67
CA ASN A 143 -8.85 -4.86 -5.23
C ASN A 143 -8.04 -3.56 -5.04
N THR A 144 -7.49 -3.33 -3.84
CA THR A 144 -6.62 -2.16 -3.60
C THR A 144 -5.34 -2.24 -4.42
N SER A 145 -4.75 -3.42 -4.58
CA SER A 145 -3.58 -3.63 -5.43
C SER A 145 -3.88 -3.38 -6.92
N LEU A 146 -5.07 -3.73 -7.37
CA LEU A 146 -5.52 -3.47 -8.73
C LEU A 146 -5.62 -1.97 -8.98
N LEU A 147 -6.29 -1.23 -8.08
CA LEU A 147 -6.35 0.24 -8.15
C LEU A 147 -4.96 0.87 -8.17
N ARG A 148 -4.04 0.40 -7.31
CA ARG A 148 -2.67 0.91 -7.24
C ARG A 148 -1.87 0.64 -8.52
N ARG A 149 -2.13 -0.47 -9.22
CA ARG A 149 -1.52 -0.79 -10.52
C ARG A 149 -2.01 0.12 -11.64
N HIS A 150 -3.28 0.49 -11.62
CA HIS A 150 -3.86 1.42 -12.59
C HIS A 150 -3.47 2.87 -12.31
N LEU A 151 -3.44 3.25 -11.03
CA LEU A 151 -3.12 4.61 -10.56
C LEU A 151 -1.84 4.58 -9.70
N ARG A 152 -0.69 4.60 -10.39
CA ARG A 152 0.64 4.60 -9.76
C ARG A 152 1.02 5.98 -9.26
N THR A 153 0.28 6.48 -8.29
CA THR A 153 0.54 7.77 -7.66
C THR A 153 0.52 7.66 -6.15
N ALA A 154 1.41 8.37 -5.49
CA ALA A 154 1.41 8.47 -4.04
C ALA A 154 0.20 9.26 -3.52
N GLN A 155 -0.55 9.95 -4.39
CA GLN A 155 -1.76 10.67 -4.02
C GLN A 155 -2.99 9.77 -3.85
N LEU A 156 -2.97 8.54 -4.39
CA LEU A 156 -4.02 7.56 -4.11
C LEU A 156 -3.96 7.14 -2.63
N ARG A 157 -5.05 7.32 -1.92
CA ARG A 157 -5.18 7.01 -0.49
C ARG A 157 -6.23 5.93 -0.28
N PHE A 158 -5.99 5.10 0.71
CA PHE A 158 -6.91 4.09 1.18
C PHE A 158 -7.16 4.30 2.68
N SER A 159 -8.37 4.75 3.03
CA SER A 159 -8.81 4.84 4.42
C SER A 159 -9.68 3.65 4.74
N GLN A 160 -9.24 2.77 5.63
CA GLN A 160 -9.95 1.56 5.99
C GLN A 160 -10.67 1.73 7.31
N LYS A 161 -11.95 1.37 7.35
CA LYS A 161 -12.81 1.35 8.54
C LYS A 161 -13.44 -0.03 8.71
N THR A 162 -13.79 -0.37 9.92
CA THR A 162 -14.54 -1.61 10.23
C THR A 162 -15.96 -1.25 10.58
N VAL A 163 -16.93 -1.85 9.90
CA VAL A 163 -18.36 -1.58 10.06
C VAL A 163 -19.10 -2.86 10.45
N GLY A 164 -20.16 -2.70 11.23
CA GLY A 164 -20.96 -3.80 11.77
C GLY A 164 -20.43 -4.36 13.09
N LEU A 165 -21.28 -4.42 14.09
CA LEU A 165 -20.91 -4.84 15.44
C LEU A 165 -20.47 -6.31 15.50
N ARG A 166 -21.16 -7.17 14.74
CA ARG A 166 -20.92 -8.63 14.73
C ARG A 166 -20.10 -9.08 13.53
N THR A 167 -20.38 -8.56 12.32
CA THR A 167 -19.66 -8.99 11.10
C THR A 167 -18.29 -8.38 10.99
N LYS A 168 -18.03 -7.22 11.62
CA LYS A 168 -16.74 -6.49 11.56
C LYS A 168 -16.20 -6.40 10.12
N THR A 169 -17.07 -5.99 9.20
CA THR A 169 -16.76 -5.92 7.78
C THR A 169 -15.82 -4.76 7.49
N ALA A 170 -14.69 -5.05 6.81
CA ALA A 170 -13.77 -4.02 6.38
C ALA A 170 -14.33 -3.25 5.18
N VAL A 171 -14.38 -1.94 5.29
CA VAL A 171 -14.78 -1.02 4.22
C VAL A 171 -13.63 -0.06 3.96
N THR A 172 -13.26 0.12 2.69
CA THR A 172 -12.16 1.01 2.31
C THR A 172 -12.66 2.14 1.44
N VAL A 173 -12.39 3.37 1.87
CA VAL A 173 -12.61 4.59 1.07
C VAL A 173 -11.35 4.86 0.26
N CYS A 174 -11.49 4.91 -1.06
CA CYS A 174 -10.39 5.20 -1.99
C CYS A 174 -10.56 6.59 -2.58
N TYR A 175 -9.53 7.41 -2.57
CA TYR A 175 -9.57 8.77 -3.11
C TYR A 175 -8.20 9.27 -3.54
N LEU A 176 -8.17 10.30 -4.40
CA LEU A 176 -6.97 11.03 -4.77
C LEU A 176 -6.85 12.28 -3.89
N ALA A 177 -5.79 12.36 -3.08
CA ALA A 177 -5.62 13.39 -2.08
C ALA A 177 -5.44 14.81 -2.67
N ASP A 178 -4.90 14.90 -3.87
CA ASP A 178 -4.71 16.16 -4.61
C ASP A 178 -6.00 16.67 -5.30
N LEU A 179 -7.00 15.79 -5.51
CA LEU A 179 -8.26 16.12 -6.18
C LEU A 179 -9.47 16.16 -5.24
N THR A 180 -9.38 15.50 -4.10
CA THR A 180 -10.52 15.33 -3.18
C THR A 180 -10.44 16.31 -2.02
N ALA A 181 -11.50 17.10 -1.83
CA ALA A 181 -11.59 18.02 -0.69
C ALA A 181 -11.54 17.24 0.64
N PRO A 182 -10.67 17.61 1.59
CA PRO A 182 -10.52 16.91 2.87
C PRO A 182 -11.81 16.80 3.68
N GLU A 183 -12.72 17.79 3.54
CA GLU A 183 -14.03 17.78 4.19
C GLU A 183 -14.92 16.66 3.68
N LEU A 184 -14.81 16.31 2.40
CA LEU A 184 -15.57 15.20 1.81
C LEU A 184 -15.12 13.88 2.39
N VAL A 185 -13.81 13.66 2.50
CA VAL A 185 -13.22 12.45 3.10
C VAL A 185 -13.69 12.30 4.55
N ARG A 186 -13.49 13.35 5.37
CA ARG A 186 -13.92 13.35 6.78
C ARG A 186 -15.42 13.09 6.94
N ARG A 187 -16.24 13.66 6.06
CA ARG A 187 -17.69 13.42 6.08
C ARG A 187 -18.04 11.98 5.74
N MET A 188 -17.32 11.37 4.78
CA MET A 188 -17.50 9.98 4.41
C MET A 188 -17.10 9.05 5.56
N GLU A 189 -15.92 9.24 6.12
CA GLU A 189 -15.43 8.46 7.26
C GLU A 189 -16.39 8.53 8.45
N LYS A 190 -16.84 9.75 8.80
CA LYS A 190 -17.83 9.94 9.87
C LYS A 190 -19.15 9.24 9.60
N ARG A 191 -19.60 9.16 8.35
CA ARG A 191 -20.82 8.41 8.00
C ARG A 191 -20.59 6.92 8.20
N LEU A 192 -19.46 6.38 7.79
CA LEU A 192 -19.11 4.96 8.00
C LEU A 192 -19.00 4.63 9.51
N GLU A 193 -18.40 5.50 10.30
CA GLU A 193 -18.27 5.34 11.76
C GLU A 193 -19.62 5.37 12.48
N ASN A 194 -20.61 6.09 11.95
CA ASN A 194 -21.94 6.19 12.52
C ASN A 194 -22.89 5.06 12.07
N ILE A 195 -22.43 4.11 11.29
CA ILE A 195 -23.24 2.94 10.92
C ILE A 195 -23.34 2.01 12.14
N ASP A 196 -24.49 2.01 12.77
CA ASP A 196 -24.82 1.15 13.93
C ASP A 196 -25.75 0.03 13.47
N ILE A 197 -25.17 -1.06 12.98
CA ILE A 197 -25.89 -2.28 12.57
C ILE A 197 -25.12 -3.52 13.04
N ASP A 198 -25.86 -4.58 13.30
CA ASP A 198 -25.28 -5.87 13.72
C ASP A 198 -24.41 -6.50 12.62
N GLY A 199 -24.85 -6.40 11.38
CA GLY A 199 -24.16 -7.03 10.26
C GLY A 199 -24.28 -6.26 8.94
N MET A 200 -23.17 -6.19 8.21
CA MET A 200 -23.10 -5.64 6.87
C MET A 200 -22.66 -6.75 5.92
N LEU A 201 -23.56 -7.17 5.04
CA LEU A 201 -23.36 -8.32 4.17
C LEU A 201 -23.20 -7.94 2.70
N THR A 202 -23.69 -6.76 2.29
CA THR A 202 -23.67 -6.34 0.89
C THR A 202 -23.15 -4.92 0.72
N PRO A 203 -22.49 -4.59 -0.39
CA PRO A 203 -22.10 -3.22 -0.73
C PRO A 203 -23.27 -2.25 -0.79
N ALA A 204 -24.46 -2.71 -1.24
CA ALA A 204 -25.67 -1.90 -1.30
C ALA A 204 -26.11 -1.38 0.09
N SER A 205 -25.87 -2.14 1.15
CA SER A 205 -26.14 -1.69 2.52
C SER A 205 -25.25 -0.50 2.91
N VAL A 206 -23.99 -0.50 2.48
CA VAL A 206 -23.06 0.65 2.71
C VAL A 206 -23.55 1.88 1.97
N GLU A 207 -23.98 1.71 0.72
CA GLU A 207 -24.43 2.79 -0.15
C GLU A 207 -25.63 3.53 0.46
N GLU A 208 -26.60 2.82 1.02
CA GLU A 208 -27.77 3.41 1.65
C GLU A 208 -27.39 4.35 2.82
N TYR A 209 -26.45 3.92 3.67
CA TYR A 209 -25.98 4.74 4.79
C TYR A 209 -25.10 5.92 4.35
N VAL A 210 -24.33 5.74 3.31
CA VAL A 210 -23.38 6.74 2.80
C VAL A 210 -24.09 7.80 1.98
N THR A 211 -25.03 7.45 1.11
CA THR A 211 -25.77 8.40 0.28
C THR A 211 -26.77 9.21 1.06
N GLY A 212 -27.32 8.65 2.16
CA GLY A 212 -28.40 9.24 2.91
C GLY A 212 -29.70 9.27 2.09
N SER A 213 -30.81 9.69 2.71
CA SER A 213 -32.14 9.71 2.08
C SER A 213 -32.29 10.81 1.01
N ARG A 214 -31.45 10.82 -0.01
CA ARG A 214 -31.74 11.60 -1.21
C ARG A 214 -32.83 10.88 -1.97
N ARG A 215 -34.07 11.38 -1.86
CA ARG A 215 -35.17 10.98 -2.74
C ARG A 215 -34.88 11.43 -4.16
N THR A 216 -34.11 10.66 -4.88
CA THR A 216 -33.93 10.84 -6.33
C THR A 216 -34.43 9.60 -7.03
N ALA A 217 -35.26 9.79 -8.06
CA ALA A 217 -35.75 8.70 -8.90
C ALA A 217 -34.63 8.12 -9.79
N PHE A 218 -33.53 8.85 -9.93
CA PHE A 218 -32.37 8.47 -10.76
C PHE A 218 -31.09 8.67 -9.95
N PRO A 219 -30.62 7.64 -9.24
CA PRO A 219 -29.32 7.70 -8.59
C PRO A 219 -28.21 7.87 -9.61
N LEU A 220 -27.23 8.74 -9.32
CA LEU A 220 -26.15 9.10 -10.24
C LEU A 220 -25.19 7.95 -10.52
N LEU A 221 -25.07 6.98 -9.61
CA LEU A 221 -24.27 5.77 -9.73
C LEU A 221 -24.93 4.65 -8.91
N GLN A 222 -25.26 3.55 -9.54
CA GLN A 222 -25.60 2.27 -8.91
C GLN A 222 -24.74 1.19 -9.58
N TYR A 223 -24.04 0.43 -8.77
CA TYR A 223 -23.35 -0.80 -9.19
C TYR A 223 -23.71 -1.94 -8.26
#